data_0760877d7382eec00bfd92ee522e0ba2
#
_entry.id   0760877d7382eec00bfd92ee522e0ba2
#
_cell.length_a   1.000
_cell.length_b   1.000
_cell.length_c   1.000
_cell.angle_alpha   90.00
_cell.angle_beta   90.00
_cell.angle_gamma   90.00
#
_symmetry.space_group_name_H-M   'P 1'
#
loop_
_entity.id
_entity.type
_entity.pdbx_description
1 polymer ?
#
loop_
_entity_poly.entity_id
_entity_poly.type
_entity_poly.pdbx_seq_one_letter_code
_entity_poly.pdbx_strand_id
1 'polypeptide(L)'
;LEGDRTRSSREGAGFVSELYRQYRINNKNIYAAMEKTAESGGDFPICKKYSSRLLMRIRSSGSEDKIKESTDQFAFALGTVWGHMLAVCINLAAARGTDVSEGLADIVAQLGKAKERAEERKRLNSEAARMTVFLIPLLYVGTMLISLFYLDVPVGKLLINQFTTPEGLIFFLFIAFMLALNMLIIRLVTNVRIDY
;
A
#
# COMPACT_ATOMS: atom_id res chain seq x y z
N LEU A 1 5.74 14.81 -8.63
CA LEU A 1 5.14 13.72 -9.42
C LEU A 1 5.20 12.37 -8.70
N GLU A 2 6.31 12.01 -8.06
CA GLU A 2 6.45 10.70 -7.39
C GLU A 2 5.57 10.62 -6.11
N GLY A 3 5.45 11.70 -5.36
CA GLY A 3 4.56 11.80 -4.20
C GLY A 3 3.08 11.67 -4.57
N ASP A 4 2.67 12.21 -5.71
CA ASP A 4 1.28 12.11 -6.17
C ASP A 4 0.94 10.68 -6.62
N ARG A 5 1.87 9.97 -7.27
CA ARG A 5 1.71 8.56 -7.68
C ARG A 5 1.51 7.62 -6.49
N THR A 6 2.28 7.81 -5.43
CA THR A 6 2.12 6.99 -4.21
C THR A 6 0.79 7.27 -3.51
N ARG A 7 0.32 8.52 -3.53
CA ARG A 7 -0.98 8.89 -2.96
C ARG A 7 -2.13 8.39 -3.82
N SER A 8 -2.07 8.55 -5.15
CA SER A 8 -3.09 8.05 -6.07
C SER A 8 -3.28 6.54 -5.94
N SER A 9 -2.19 5.77 -5.74
CA SER A 9 -2.27 4.32 -5.50
C SER A 9 -3.07 3.98 -4.24
N ARG A 10 -2.96 4.76 -3.17
CA ARG A 10 -3.74 4.54 -1.93
C ARG A 10 -5.20 4.95 -2.07
N GLU A 11 -5.47 6.02 -2.81
CA GLU A 11 -6.80 6.56 -3.04
C GLU A 11 -7.61 5.74 -4.05
N GLY A 12 -6.93 5.00 -4.94
CA GLY A 12 -7.51 4.36 -6.11
C GLY A 12 -8.71 3.48 -5.81
N ALA A 13 -8.62 2.61 -4.81
CA ALA A 13 -9.71 1.69 -4.47
C ALA A 13 -10.99 2.45 -4.05
N GLY A 14 -10.87 3.48 -3.23
CA GLY A 14 -12.00 4.32 -2.82
C GLY A 14 -12.56 5.13 -3.98
N PHE A 15 -11.68 5.74 -4.77
CA PHE A 15 -12.07 6.56 -5.91
C PHE A 15 -12.79 5.75 -6.99
N VAL A 16 -12.25 4.61 -7.43
CA VAL A 16 -12.86 3.79 -8.47
C VAL A 16 -14.18 3.17 -8.00
N SER A 17 -14.26 2.75 -6.74
CA SER A 17 -15.52 2.24 -6.16
C SER A 17 -16.62 3.31 -6.16
N GLU A 18 -16.28 4.55 -5.79
CA GLU A 18 -17.22 5.66 -5.81
C GLU A 18 -17.63 6.02 -7.25
N LEU A 19 -16.66 6.07 -8.18
CA LEU A 19 -16.95 6.32 -9.59
C LEU A 19 -17.87 5.26 -10.18
N TYR A 20 -17.62 3.99 -9.89
CA TYR A 20 -18.47 2.88 -10.34
C TYR A 20 -19.88 2.99 -9.76
N ARG A 21 -20.01 3.34 -8.47
CA ARG A 21 -21.31 3.57 -7.83
C ARG A 21 -22.06 4.71 -8.52
N GLN A 22 -21.40 5.84 -8.77
CA GLN A 22 -21.98 6.99 -9.45
C GLN A 22 -22.34 6.68 -10.90
N TYR A 23 -21.53 5.90 -11.60
CA TYR A 23 -21.79 5.46 -12.96
C TYR A 23 -23.09 4.66 -13.07
N ARG A 24 -23.32 3.74 -12.12
CA ARG A 24 -24.57 2.96 -12.05
C ARG A 24 -25.80 3.81 -11.73
N ILE A 25 -25.67 4.76 -10.81
CA ILE A 25 -26.79 5.62 -10.36
C ILE A 25 -27.17 6.63 -11.46
N ASN A 26 -26.20 7.13 -12.22
CA ASN A 26 -26.43 8.15 -13.26
C ASN A 26 -26.63 7.55 -14.65
N ASN A 27 -27.35 6.43 -14.76
CA ASN A 27 -27.73 5.79 -16.02
C ASN A 27 -26.54 5.53 -16.96
N LYS A 28 -25.41 5.10 -16.40
CA LYS A 28 -24.19 4.80 -17.15
C LYS A 28 -23.62 6.00 -17.91
N ASN A 29 -23.88 7.21 -17.43
CA ASN A 29 -23.29 8.43 -17.97
C ASN A 29 -21.96 8.72 -17.27
N ILE A 30 -20.86 8.56 -18.00
CA ILE A 30 -19.50 8.73 -17.44
C ILE A 30 -19.23 10.18 -17.03
N TYR A 31 -19.76 11.16 -17.75
CA TYR A 31 -19.58 12.57 -17.44
C TYR A 31 -20.25 12.95 -16.12
N ALA A 32 -21.50 12.52 -15.94
CA ALA A 32 -22.25 12.74 -14.70
C ALA A 32 -21.60 11.97 -13.52
N ALA A 33 -21.15 10.74 -13.77
CA ALA A 33 -20.47 9.94 -12.75
C ALA A 33 -19.17 10.60 -12.24
N MET A 34 -18.33 11.09 -13.16
CA MET A 34 -17.09 11.80 -12.79
C MET A 34 -17.37 13.08 -12.01
N GLU A 35 -18.39 13.86 -12.42
CA GLU A 35 -18.81 15.08 -11.73
C GLU A 35 -19.27 14.80 -10.30
N LYS A 36 -20.20 13.84 -10.15
CA LYS A 36 -20.70 13.43 -8.83
C LYS A 36 -19.62 12.81 -7.94
N THR A 37 -18.67 12.09 -8.51
CA THR A 37 -17.50 11.58 -7.77
C THR A 37 -16.60 12.72 -7.30
N ALA A 38 -16.42 13.77 -8.08
CA ALA A 38 -15.65 14.94 -7.67
C ALA A 38 -16.34 15.71 -6.51
N GLU A 39 -17.67 15.79 -6.52
CA GLU A 39 -18.47 16.42 -5.46
C GLU A 39 -18.63 15.56 -4.19
N SER A 40 -18.38 14.25 -4.28
CA SER A 40 -18.57 13.33 -3.17
C SER A 40 -17.64 13.67 -1.98
N GLY A 41 -18.06 13.31 -0.76
CA GLY A 41 -17.28 13.52 0.47
C GLY A 41 -16.09 12.58 0.66
N GLY A 42 -15.77 11.72 -0.34
CA GLY A 42 -14.67 10.75 -0.23
C GLY A 42 -13.29 11.40 -0.12
N ASP A 43 -12.41 10.79 0.65
CA ASP A 43 -11.04 11.27 0.90
C ASP A 43 -10.05 10.73 -0.16
N PHE A 44 -10.15 11.27 -1.38
CA PHE A 44 -9.25 10.97 -2.50
C PHE A 44 -8.90 12.24 -3.29
N PRO A 45 -8.22 13.21 -2.67
CA PRO A 45 -7.98 14.54 -3.23
C PRO A 45 -7.16 14.51 -4.53
N ILE A 46 -6.18 13.61 -4.64
CA ILE A 46 -5.34 13.50 -5.84
C ILE A 46 -6.15 12.97 -7.03
N CYS A 47 -6.88 11.86 -6.82
CA CYS A 47 -7.71 11.28 -7.87
C CYS A 47 -8.81 12.25 -8.32
N LYS A 48 -9.45 12.99 -7.41
CA LYS A 48 -10.43 14.04 -7.73
C LYS A 48 -9.82 15.15 -8.58
N LYS A 49 -8.64 15.65 -8.20
CA LYS A 49 -7.94 16.70 -8.93
C LYS A 49 -7.69 16.31 -10.39
N TYR A 50 -7.17 15.11 -10.62
CA TYR A 50 -6.88 14.64 -11.97
C TYR A 50 -8.15 14.28 -12.74
N SER A 51 -9.15 13.69 -12.09
CA SER A 51 -10.45 13.39 -12.68
C SER A 51 -11.21 14.66 -13.12
N SER A 52 -11.23 15.70 -12.28
CA SER A 52 -11.86 16.98 -12.63
C SER A 52 -11.18 17.65 -13.82
N ARG A 53 -9.85 17.61 -13.89
CA ARG A 53 -9.10 18.11 -15.06
C ARG A 53 -9.43 17.33 -16.32
N LEU A 54 -9.50 16.01 -16.22
CA LEU A 54 -9.89 15.16 -17.33
C LEU A 54 -11.32 15.52 -17.79
N LEU A 55 -12.27 15.62 -16.86
CA LEU A 55 -13.66 15.95 -17.17
C LEU A 55 -13.79 17.27 -17.93
N MET A 56 -13.08 18.32 -17.50
CA MET A 56 -13.08 19.60 -18.20
C MET A 56 -12.55 19.48 -19.63
N ARG A 57 -11.49 18.72 -19.85
CA ARG A 57 -10.87 18.51 -21.16
C ARG A 57 -11.78 17.72 -22.10
N ILE A 58 -12.35 16.60 -21.62
CA ILE A 58 -13.21 15.77 -22.46
C ILE A 58 -14.53 16.48 -22.81
N ARG A 59 -15.07 17.34 -21.91
CA ARG A 59 -16.25 18.17 -22.20
C ARG A 59 -15.99 19.25 -23.26
N SER A 60 -14.78 19.79 -23.31
CA SER A 60 -14.37 20.78 -24.32
C SER A 60 -13.89 20.14 -25.61
N SER A 61 -13.75 18.84 -25.68
CA SER A 61 -13.17 18.11 -26.80
C SER A 61 -14.30 17.68 -27.76
N GLY A 62 -14.23 18.11 -29.02
CA GLY A 62 -15.16 17.70 -30.06
C GLY A 62 -14.73 16.48 -30.88
N SER A 63 -13.59 15.85 -30.60
CA SER A 63 -13.06 14.72 -31.37
C SER A 63 -12.58 13.56 -30.49
N GLU A 64 -12.73 12.34 -31.01
CA GLU A 64 -12.29 11.10 -30.33
C GLU A 64 -10.79 11.12 -30.03
N ASP A 65 -9.96 11.64 -30.93
CA ASP A 65 -8.49 11.71 -30.73
C ASP A 65 -8.10 12.59 -29.53
N LYS A 66 -8.79 13.75 -29.37
CA LYS A 66 -8.55 14.63 -28.23
C LYS A 66 -9.02 14.02 -26.89
N ILE A 67 -10.11 13.24 -26.92
CA ILE A 67 -10.58 12.50 -25.75
C ILE A 67 -9.51 11.45 -25.36
N LYS A 68 -9.00 10.70 -26.33
CA LYS A 68 -7.94 9.72 -26.15
C LYS A 68 -6.67 10.34 -25.57
N GLU A 69 -6.19 11.43 -26.17
CA GLU A 69 -5.01 12.14 -25.65
C GLU A 69 -5.20 12.59 -24.20
N SER A 70 -6.40 13.10 -23.86
CA SER A 70 -6.71 13.56 -22.49
C SER A 70 -6.75 12.40 -21.51
N THR A 71 -7.28 11.23 -21.90
CA THR A 71 -7.30 10.01 -21.07
C THR A 71 -5.91 9.41 -20.90
N ASP A 72 -5.06 9.46 -21.94
CA ASP A 72 -3.67 9.01 -21.86
C ASP A 72 -2.84 9.89 -20.90
N GLN A 73 -3.04 11.22 -20.93
CA GLN A 73 -2.44 12.14 -19.99
C GLN A 73 -2.89 11.89 -18.55
N PHE A 74 -4.16 11.55 -18.35
CA PHE A 74 -4.69 11.16 -17.04
C PHE A 74 -4.05 9.86 -16.53
N ALA A 75 -3.97 8.83 -17.38
CA ALA A 75 -3.29 7.58 -17.05
C ALA A 75 -1.83 7.79 -16.64
N PHE A 76 -1.11 8.62 -17.42
CA PHE A 76 0.28 8.97 -17.13
C PHE A 76 0.42 9.73 -15.80
N ALA A 77 -0.50 10.66 -15.50
CA ALA A 77 -0.48 11.43 -14.26
C ALA A 77 -0.69 10.56 -13.01
N LEU A 78 -1.59 9.57 -13.09
CA LEU A 78 -1.80 8.59 -12.02
C LEU A 78 -0.62 7.62 -11.91
N GLY A 79 -0.05 7.20 -13.04
CA GLY A 79 1.14 6.35 -13.12
C GLY A 79 0.97 4.96 -12.51
N THR A 80 -0.26 4.42 -12.52
CA THR A 80 -0.64 3.13 -11.95
C THR A 80 -1.31 2.26 -12.99
N VAL A 81 -1.25 0.93 -12.82
CA VAL A 81 -1.89 -0.01 -13.77
C VAL A 81 -3.40 0.21 -13.80
N TRP A 82 -4.04 0.32 -12.64
CA TRP A 82 -5.48 0.59 -12.56
C TRP A 82 -5.87 1.94 -13.18
N GLY A 83 -4.98 2.95 -13.11
CA GLY A 83 -5.17 4.25 -13.76
C GLY A 83 -5.23 4.15 -15.27
N HIS A 84 -4.38 3.30 -15.87
CA HIS A 84 -4.44 3.00 -17.30
C HIS A 84 -5.73 2.26 -17.68
N MET A 85 -6.14 1.26 -16.92
CA MET A 85 -7.39 0.53 -17.15
C MET A 85 -8.60 1.47 -17.05
N LEU A 86 -8.62 2.34 -16.04
CA LEU A 86 -9.66 3.33 -15.85
C LEU A 86 -9.71 4.35 -17.01
N ALA A 87 -8.55 4.82 -17.48
CA ALA A 87 -8.47 5.73 -18.63
C ALA A 87 -9.06 5.11 -19.90
N VAL A 88 -8.80 3.82 -20.14
CA VAL A 88 -9.42 3.08 -21.28
C VAL A 88 -10.95 3.01 -21.12
N CYS A 89 -11.45 2.69 -19.92
CA CYS A 89 -12.89 2.68 -19.67
C CYS A 89 -13.53 4.06 -19.90
N ILE A 90 -12.90 5.12 -19.38
CA ILE A 90 -13.39 6.49 -19.56
C ILE A 90 -13.38 6.87 -21.05
N ASN A 91 -12.31 6.53 -21.78
CA ASN A 91 -12.22 6.81 -23.22
C ASN A 91 -13.35 6.11 -24.01
N LEU A 92 -13.56 4.82 -23.78
CA LEU A 92 -14.62 4.06 -24.45
C LEU A 92 -16.01 4.63 -24.15
N ALA A 93 -16.27 4.95 -22.88
CA ALA A 93 -17.55 5.53 -22.47
C ALA A 93 -17.76 6.95 -23.01
N ALA A 94 -16.73 7.80 -23.00
CA ALA A 94 -16.83 9.20 -23.41
C ALA A 94 -16.83 9.38 -24.92
N ALA A 95 -16.00 8.61 -25.66
CA ALA A 95 -15.87 8.75 -27.12
C ALA A 95 -16.94 7.97 -27.88
N ARG A 96 -17.32 6.78 -27.39
CA ARG A 96 -18.20 5.84 -28.12
C ARG A 96 -19.52 5.57 -27.42
N GLY A 97 -19.72 6.07 -26.20
CA GLY A 97 -20.93 5.78 -25.43
C GLY A 97 -21.05 4.30 -25.01
N THR A 98 -19.93 3.54 -25.02
CA THR A 98 -19.92 2.13 -24.69
C THR A 98 -20.20 1.94 -23.20
N ASP A 99 -21.00 0.93 -22.85
CA ASP A 99 -21.20 0.53 -21.46
C ASP A 99 -19.93 -0.11 -20.90
N VAL A 100 -19.35 0.54 -19.90
CA VAL A 100 -18.12 0.12 -19.24
C VAL A 100 -18.34 -0.43 -17.82
N SER A 101 -19.60 -0.80 -17.50
CA SER A 101 -19.96 -1.30 -16.17
C SER A 101 -19.11 -2.48 -15.73
N GLU A 102 -18.87 -3.45 -16.62
CA GLU A 102 -18.05 -4.64 -16.33
C GLU A 102 -16.58 -4.26 -16.14
N GLY A 103 -16.03 -3.42 -17.01
CA GLY A 103 -14.65 -2.97 -16.89
C GLY A 103 -14.39 -2.21 -15.56
N LEU A 104 -15.31 -1.33 -15.17
CA LEU A 104 -15.22 -0.64 -13.88
C LEU A 104 -15.37 -1.60 -12.71
N ALA A 105 -16.28 -2.59 -12.78
CA ALA A 105 -16.46 -3.60 -11.76
C ALA A 105 -15.19 -4.46 -11.58
N ASP A 106 -14.54 -4.83 -12.68
CA ASP A 106 -13.29 -5.58 -12.66
C ASP A 106 -12.15 -4.81 -12.00
N ILE A 107 -12.03 -3.51 -12.29
CA ILE A 107 -11.03 -2.65 -11.64
C ILE A 107 -11.29 -2.60 -10.13
N VAL A 108 -12.55 -2.42 -9.72
CA VAL A 108 -12.93 -2.42 -8.29
C VAL A 108 -12.57 -3.74 -7.63
N ALA A 109 -12.89 -4.86 -8.27
CA ALA A 109 -12.59 -6.20 -7.74
C ALA A 109 -11.08 -6.44 -7.62
N GLN A 110 -10.29 -6.03 -8.61
CA GLN A 110 -8.84 -6.16 -8.57
C GLN A 110 -8.21 -5.30 -7.47
N LEU A 111 -8.64 -4.04 -7.34
CA LEU A 111 -8.18 -3.15 -6.27
C LEU A 111 -8.58 -3.66 -4.88
N GLY A 112 -9.79 -4.23 -4.74
CA GLY A 112 -10.24 -4.87 -3.51
C GLY A 112 -9.34 -6.03 -3.09
N LYS A 113 -9.09 -6.99 -4.01
CA LYS A 113 -8.18 -8.13 -3.77
C LYS A 113 -6.75 -7.68 -3.48
N ALA A 114 -6.30 -6.62 -4.12
CA ALA A 114 -4.98 -6.07 -3.93
C ALA A 114 -4.84 -5.45 -2.53
N LYS A 115 -5.85 -4.71 -2.07
CA LYS A 115 -5.91 -4.15 -0.71
C LYS A 115 -5.92 -5.27 0.34
N GLU A 116 -6.75 -6.28 0.17
CA GLU A 116 -6.83 -7.43 1.07
C GLU A 116 -5.48 -8.14 1.23
N ARG A 117 -4.80 -8.45 0.10
CA ARG A 117 -3.46 -9.04 0.13
C ARG A 117 -2.43 -8.15 0.83
N ALA A 118 -2.53 -6.83 0.66
CA ALA A 118 -1.64 -5.89 1.33
C ALA A 118 -1.87 -5.88 2.86
N GLU A 119 -3.13 -5.90 3.29
CA GLU A 119 -3.50 -5.97 4.71
C GLU A 119 -3.06 -7.30 5.33
N GLU A 120 -3.25 -8.42 4.63
CA GLU A 120 -2.80 -9.74 5.08
C GLU A 120 -1.27 -9.80 5.23
N ARG A 121 -0.51 -9.33 4.24
CA ARG A 121 0.96 -9.20 4.34
C ARG A 121 1.38 -8.34 5.52
N LYS A 122 0.71 -7.21 5.74
CA LYS A 122 0.99 -6.33 6.87
C LYS A 122 0.73 -7.05 8.20
N ARG A 123 -0.34 -7.84 8.30
CA ARG A 123 -0.67 -8.62 9.49
C ARG A 123 0.39 -9.68 9.75
N LEU A 124 0.72 -10.51 8.77
CA LEU A 124 1.74 -11.56 8.89
C LEU A 124 3.11 -10.98 9.28
N ASN A 125 3.53 -9.89 8.64
CA ASN A 125 4.79 -9.24 8.98
C ASN A 125 4.77 -8.63 10.39
N SER A 126 3.63 -8.11 10.85
CA SER A 126 3.52 -7.58 12.21
C SER A 126 3.54 -8.67 13.29
N GLU A 127 3.03 -9.86 12.97
CA GLU A 127 3.09 -11.04 13.85
C GLU A 127 4.52 -11.56 13.95
N ALA A 128 5.22 -11.72 12.82
CA ALA A 128 6.63 -12.11 12.79
C ALA A 128 7.51 -11.13 13.58
N ALA A 129 7.30 -9.82 13.39
CA ALA A 129 8.03 -8.80 14.13
C ALA A 129 7.79 -8.89 15.65
N ARG A 130 6.54 -9.09 16.09
CA ARG A 130 6.19 -9.27 17.50
C ARG A 130 6.84 -10.54 18.08
N MET A 131 6.77 -11.67 17.36
CA MET A 131 7.41 -12.90 17.81
C MET A 131 8.91 -12.73 17.99
N THR A 132 9.59 -12.07 17.05
CA THR A 132 11.03 -11.84 17.15
C THR A 132 11.40 -10.96 18.36
N VAL A 133 10.63 -9.88 18.60
CA VAL A 133 10.86 -8.97 19.73
C VAL A 133 10.66 -9.65 21.08
N PHE A 134 9.73 -10.60 21.17
CA PHE A 134 9.46 -11.33 22.41
C PHE A 134 10.34 -12.57 22.58
N LEU A 135 10.52 -13.35 21.51
CA LEU A 135 11.18 -14.65 21.60
C LEU A 135 12.67 -14.53 21.90
N ILE A 136 13.37 -13.58 21.29
CA ILE A 136 14.82 -13.43 21.49
C ILE A 136 15.17 -13.01 22.93
N PRO A 137 14.56 -11.95 23.52
CA PRO A 137 14.78 -11.63 24.92
C PRO A 137 14.35 -12.75 25.86
N LEU A 138 13.24 -13.45 25.56
CA LEU A 138 12.76 -14.57 26.37
C LEU A 138 13.76 -15.73 26.38
N LEU A 139 14.33 -16.09 25.23
CA LEU A 139 15.38 -17.12 25.14
C LEU A 139 16.65 -16.70 25.89
N TYR A 140 17.03 -15.43 25.79
CA TYR A 140 18.19 -14.90 26.51
C TYR A 140 18.00 -14.98 28.04
N VAL A 141 16.82 -14.53 28.51
CA VAL A 141 16.48 -14.66 29.94
C VAL A 141 16.39 -16.13 30.36
N GLY A 142 15.82 -16.98 29.52
CA GLY A 142 15.74 -18.43 29.73
C GLY A 142 17.12 -19.09 29.89
N THR A 143 18.07 -18.75 29.03
CA THR A 143 19.47 -19.25 29.15
C THR A 143 20.15 -18.75 30.40
N MET A 144 19.90 -17.51 30.82
CA MET A 144 20.39 -16.99 32.09
C MET A 144 19.81 -17.77 33.28
N LEU A 145 18.50 -18.03 33.29
CA LEU A 145 17.84 -18.81 34.34
C LEU A 145 18.37 -20.25 34.41
N ILE A 146 18.56 -20.92 33.28
CA ILE A 146 19.17 -22.26 33.23
C ILE A 146 20.58 -22.24 33.80
N SER A 147 21.38 -21.25 33.43
CA SER A 147 22.75 -21.11 33.96
C SER A 147 22.77 -20.94 35.49
N LEU A 148 21.78 -20.23 36.01
CA LEU A 148 21.66 -19.94 37.44
C LEU A 148 21.15 -21.15 38.23
N PHE A 149 20.13 -21.86 37.75
CA PHE A 149 19.49 -22.95 38.49
C PHE A 149 20.09 -24.34 38.22
N TYR A 150 20.71 -24.54 37.05
CA TYR A 150 21.20 -25.83 36.62
C TYR A 150 22.72 -25.93 36.70
N LEU A 151 23.44 -24.82 36.48
CA LEU A 151 24.91 -24.77 36.51
C LEU A 151 25.46 -24.11 37.78
N ASP A 152 24.60 -23.70 38.72
CA ASP A 152 24.97 -23.04 39.98
C ASP A 152 25.94 -21.85 39.81
N VAL A 153 25.85 -21.16 38.69
CA VAL A 153 26.68 -19.98 38.40
C VAL A 153 26.07 -18.74 39.05
N PRO A 154 26.73 -18.08 40.01
CA PRO A 154 26.16 -16.91 40.66
C PRO A 154 25.96 -15.75 39.68
N VAL A 155 24.85 -14.99 39.84
CA VAL A 155 24.45 -13.88 38.97
C VAL A 155 25.58 -12.88 38.71
N GLY A 156 26.39 -12.59 39.76
CA GLY A 156 27.54 -11.68 39.64
C GLY A 156 28.60 -12.17 38.66
N LYS A 157 28.89 -13.49 38.63
CA LYS A 157 29.81 -14.07 37.64
C LYS A 157 29.24 -14.06 36.24
N LEU A 158 27.93 -14.28 36.07
CA LEU A 158 27.26 -14.19 34.77
C LEU A 158 27.37 -12.79 34.20
N LEU A 159 27.06 -11.75 34.96
CA LEU A 159 27.18 -10.36 34.54
C LEU A 159 28.62 -9.94 34.24
N ILE A 160 29.58 -10.35 35.08
CA ILE A 160 31.00 -10.09 34.85
C ILE A 160 31.47 -10.77 33.56
N ASN A 161 31.13 -12.05 33.36
CA ASN A 161 31.48 -12.75 32.12
C ASN A 161 30.83 -12.14 30.87
N GLN A 162 29.59 -11.64 30.98
CA GLN A 162 28.88 -11.08 29.86
C GLN A 162 29.39 -9.69 29.44
N PHE A 163 29.73 -8.82 30.42
CA PHE A 163 30.02 -7.42 30.18
C PHE A 163 31.47 -7.00 30.40
N THR A 164 32.25 -7.82 31.15
CA THR A 164 33.63 -7.47 31.49
C THR A 164 34.65 -8.31 30.72
N THR A 165 34.28 -9.52 30.27
CA THR A 165 35.16 -10.31 29.40
C THR A 165 34.99 -9.91 27.95
N PRO A 166 36.06 -9.80 27.13
CA PRO A 166 35.99 -9.41 25.72
C PRO A 166 35.15 -10.40 24.91
N GLU A 167 35.19 -11.69 25.20
CA GLU A 167 34.40 -12.72 24.54
C GLU A 167 32.90 -12.55 24.80
N GLY A 168 32.53 -12.33 26.07
CA GLY A 168 31.12 -12.12 26.45
C GLY A 168 30.54 -10.86 25.85
N LEU A 169 31.30 -9.78 25.84
CA LEU A 169 30.89 -8.51 25.24
C LEU A 169 30.71 -8.61 23.70
N ILE A 170 31.63 -9.31 23.02
CA ILE A 170 31.51 -9.55 21.56
C ILE A 170 30.24 -10.36 21.27
N PHE A 171 29.96 -11.41 22.05
CA PHE A 171 28.75 -12.21 21.88
C PHE A 171 27.47 -11.39 22.10
N PHE A 172 27.44 -10.56 23.13
CA PHE A 172 26.29 -9.66 23.38
C PHE A 172 26.08 -8.69 22.26
N LEU A 173 27.13 -8.03 21.77
CA LEU A 173 27.08 -7.11 20.64
C LEU A 173 26.63 -7.82 19.35
N PHE A 174 27.08 -9.05 19.13
CA PHE A 174 26.66 -9.83 17.97
C PHE A 174 25.16 -10.15 18.01
N ILE A 175 24.62 -10.56 19.17
CA ILE A 175 23.17 -10.81 19.35
C ILE A 175 22.38 -9.52 19.14
N ALA A 176 22.82 -8.40 19.71
CA ALA A 176 22.18 -7.10 19.55
C ALA A 176 22.19 -6.64 18.09
N PHE A 177 23.31 -6.85 17.38
CA PHE A 177 23.44 -6.54 15.95
C PHE A 177 22.50 -7.39 15.10
N MET A 178 22.42 -8.71 15.35
CA MET A 178 21.51 -9.61 14.65
C MET A 178 20.05 -9.26 14.88
N LEU A 179 19.68 -8.81 16.06
CA LEU A 179 18.34 -8.33 16.39
C LEU A 179 18.02 -7.04 15.64
N ALA A 180 18.95 -6.10 15.60
CA ALA A 180 18.79 -4.84 14.85
C ALA A 180 18.68 -5.09 13.34
N LEU A 181 19.50 -6.00 12.80
CA LEU A 181 19.48 -6.39 11.38
C LEU A 181 18.15 -7.06 11.02
N ASN A 182 17.64 -7.95 11.85
CA ASN A 182 16.33 -8.57 11.65
C ASN A 182 15.21 -7.53 11.64
N MET A 183 15.22 -6.56 12.56
CA MET A 183 14.27 -5.45 12.59
C MET A 183 14.35 -4.57 11.33
N LEU A 184 15.55 -4.33 10.82
CA LEU A 184 15.77 -3.57 9.60
C LEU A 184 15.18 -4.32 8.39
N ILE A 185 15.45 -5.63 8.27
CA ILE A 185 14.90 -6.46 7.18
C ILE A 185 13.37 -6.47 7.23
N ILE A 186 12.76 -6.66 8.40
CA ILE A 186 11.30 -6.62 8.54
C ILE A 186 10.76 -5.27 8.09
N ARG A 187 11.39 -4.15 8.46
CA ARG A 187 10.98 -2.81 7.99
C ARG A 187 11.11 -2.64 6.49
N LEU A 188 12.20 -3.11 5.89
CA LEU A 188 12.41 -3.03 4.44
C LEU A 188 11.37 -3.84 3.67
N VAL A 189 11.09 -5.08 4.11
CA VAL A 189 10.09 -5.95 3.48
C VAL A 189 8.67 -5.41 3.66
N THR A 190 8.36 -4.76 4.79
CA THR A 190 7.03 -4.20 5.06
C THR A 190 6.78 -2.90 4.27
N ASN A 191 7.84 -2.14 3.94
CA ASN A 191 7.76 -0.91 3.16
C ASN A 191 7.81 -1.12 1.64
N VAL A 192 7.65 -2.34 1.14
CA VAL A 192 7.53 -2.59 -0.30
C VAL A 192 6.36 -1.79 -0.85
N ARG A 193 6.67 -0.89 -1.79
CA ARG A 193 5.69 -0.10 -2.55
C ARG A 193 4.66 -1.03 -3.17
N ILE A 194 3.41 -0.76 -2.88
CA ILE A 194 2.29 -1.42 -3.52
C ILE A 194 2.06 -0.68 -4.84
N ASP A 195 2.83 -1.02 -5.87
CA ASP A 195 2.56 -0.61 -7.24
C ASP A 195 1.51 -1.58 -7.81
N TYR A 196 0.27 -1.11 -7.86
CA TYR A 196 -0.84 -1.76 -8.58
C TYR A 196 -1.16 -1.00 -9.85
#